data_8815b7b8874f668fc2acf68de1599c23
#
_entry.id   8815b7b8874f668fc2acf68de1599c23
#
_cell.length_a   1.000
_cell.length_b   1.000
_cell.length_c   1.000
_cell.angle_alpha   90.00
_cell.angle_beta   90.00
_cell.angle_gamma   90.00
#
_symmetry.space_group_name_H-M   'P 1'
#
loop_
_entity.id
_entity.type
_entity.pdbx_description
1 polymer ?
#
loop_
_entity_poly.entity_id
_entity_poly.type
_entity_poly.pdbx_seq_one_letter_code
_entity_poly.pdbx_strand_id
1 'polypeptide(L)'
;MCIRDRNNAIVYVDKPLANSNMDRLKKAFNKDSISVKENGILDNLSLHYPNEAARHKLLDVIGDLALIGMKIRGKVIAEKPGHSINAKFAQKVSEVIKSDRKNILPKLNFDKKPLMDSNQIMDVIPHRPPFLLIDEVLELSDSHVIGLRRVEETESWVEGHFPGAPVMPGVLQVEAMAQTGGILVLSTVPDPENYLTYFMKIDNVKFKQKVLPGDTLFFHCSLISPIRRGICHMQAYAYANGKVVAEAEMMAQISKKQ
;
A
#
# COMPACT_ATOMS: atom_id res chain seq x y z
N MET A 1 -18.78 -21.68 5.34
CA MET A 1 -18.03 -22.51 6.31
C MET A 1 -18.04 -23.96 5.83
N CYS A 2 -16.89 -24.47 5.39
CA CYS A 2 -16.78 -25.89 5.01
C CYS A 2 -16.59 -26.74 6.25
N ILE A 3 -17.69 -27.18 6.85
CA ILE A 3 -17.65 -28.15 7.94
C ILE A 3 -17.60 -29.53 7.31
N ARG A 4 -16.39 -30.05 7.06
CA ARG A 4 -16.21 -31.45 6.66
C ARG A 4 -16.06 -32.40 7.86
N ASP A 5 -15.78 -31.85 9.04
CA ASP A 5 -15.62 -32.61 10.28
C ASP A 5 -16.81 -32.31 11.21
N ARG A 6 -17.70 -33.30 11.33
CA ARG A 6 -18.88 -33.20 12.18
C ARG A 6 -18.55 -33.18 13.68
N ASN A 7 -17.34 -33.55 14.06
CA ASN A 7 -16.93 -33.61 15.45
C ASN A 7 -16.48 -32.25 16.01
N ASN A 8 -16.24 -31.24 15.14
CA ASN A 8 -15.77 -29.91 15.53
C ASN A 8 -16.82 -28.81 15.42
N ALA A 9 -18.10 -29.17 15.21
CA ALA A 9 -19.18 -28.20 15.10
C ALA A 9 -19.77 -27.89 16.46
N ILE A 10 -19.65 -26.60 16.92
CA ILE A 10 -20.42 -26.11 18.05
C ILE A 10 -21.79 -25.66 17.51
N VAL A 11 -22.86 -26.30 18.00
CA VAL A 11 -24.23 -26.03 17.58
C VAL A 11 -24.93 -25.20 18.65
N TYR A 12 -25.41 -24.02 18.26
CA TYR A 12 -26.25 -23.15 19.09
C TYR A 12 -27.71 -23.39 18.76
N VAL A 13 -28.51 -23.52 19.79
CA VAL A 13 -29.97 -23.71 19.72
C VAL A 13 -30.62 -22.51 20.37
N ASP A 14 -31.23 -21.65 19.58
CA ASP A 14 -31.89 -20.41 20.00
C ASP A 14 -33.38 -20.60 20.30
N LYS A 15 -33.96 -21.74 19.88
CA LYS A 15 -35.39 -22.08 20.09
C LYS A 15 -35.52 -23.56 20.42
N PRO A 16 -36.59 -23.94 21.18
CA PRO A 16 -36.87 -25.35 21.44
C PRO A 16 -36.91 -26.15 20.13
N LEU A 17 -36.16 -27.25 20.10
CA LEU A 17 -36.16 -28.14 18.92
C LEU A 17 -37.28 -29.17 19.02
N ALA A 18 -37.96 -29.41 17.91
CA ALA A 18 -38.91 -30.53 17.79
C ALA A 18 -38.16 -31.87 17.88
N ASN A 19 -38.80 -32.92 18.38
CA ASN A 19 -38.20 -34.24 18.56
C ASN A 19 -37.61 -34.80 17.25
N SER A 20 -38.26 -34.58 16.11
CA SER A 20 -37.77 -34.99 14.81
C SER A 20 -36.44 -34.34 14.43
N ASN A 21 -36.19 -33.08 14.84
CA ASN A 21 -34.90 -32.41 14.64
C ASN A 21 -33.83 -32.92 15.58
N MET A 22 -34.17 -33.22 16.83
CA MET A 22 -33.25 -33.86 17.77
C MET A 22 -32.79 -35.24 17.27
N ASP A 23 -33.70 -36.07 16.73
CA ASP A 23 -33.34 -37.38 16.17
C ASP A 23 -32.44 -37.27 14.93
N ARG A 24 -32.66 -36.23 14.09
CA ARG A 24 -31.74 -35.94 12.98
C ARG A 24 -30.33 -35.52 13.46
N LEU A 25 -30.27 -34.73 14.54
CA LEU A 25 -28.98 -34.32 15.13
C LEU A 25 -28.27 -35.51 15.78
N LYS A 26 -28.99 -36.40 16.56
CA LYS A 26 -28.40 -37.63 17.07
C LYS A 26 -27.77 -38.46 15.97
N LYS A 27 -28.49 -38.69 14.87
CA LYS A 27 -27.97 -39.38 13.72
C LYS A 27 -26.80 -38.69 13.05
N ALA A 28 -26.84 -37.36 12.94
CA ALA A 28 -25.80 -36.57 12.30
C ALA A 28 -24.49 -36.58 13.10
N PHE A 29 -24.57 -36.61 14.43
CA PHE A 29 -23.40 -36.65 15.33
C PHE A 29 -23.03 -38.06 15.81
N ASN A 30 -23.77 -39.08 15.34
CA ASN A 30 -23.58 -40.50 15.73
C ASN A 30 -23.60 -40.66 17.25
N LYS A 31 -24.63 -40.12 17.93
CA LYS A 31 -24.80 -40.20 19.38
C LYS A 31 -26.18 -40.73 19.74
N ASP A 32 -26.23 -41.55 20.77
CA ASP A 32 -27.47 -42.18 21.28
C ASP A 32 -28.36 -41.15 21.98
N SER A 33 -27.75 -40.17 22.64
CA SER A 33 -28.47 -39.05 23.31
C SER A 33 -27.76 -37.74 23.01
N ILE A 34 -28.58 -36.69 22.82
CA ILE A 34 -28.13 -35.30 22.67
C ILE A 34 -29.10 -34.42 23.44
N SER A 35 -28.54 -33.50 24.22
CA SER A 35 -29.29 -32.49 24.96
C SER A 35 -28.80 -31.08 24.67
N VAL A 36 -29.66 -30.09 24.90
CA VAL A 36 -29.25 -28.67 24.84
C VAL A 36 -28.91 -28.24 26.25
N LYS A 37 -27.71 -27.76 26.48
CA LYS A 37 -27.25 -27.24 27.78
C LYS A 37 -27.94 -25.92 28.10
N GLU A 38 -27.92 -25.51 29.36
CA GLU A 38 -28.53 -24.23 29.83
C GLU A 38 -28.05 -23.00 29.06
N ASN A 39 -26.83 -23.02 28.57
CA ASN A 39 -26.25 -21.94 27.76
C ASN A 39 -26.65 -21.98 26.27
N GLY A 40 -27.61 -22.84 25.90
CA GLY A 40 -28.07 -22.98 24.52
C GLY A 40 -27.14 -23.76 23.59
N ILE A 41 -26.08 -24.39 24.10
CA ILE A 41 -25.15 -25.19 23.31
C ILE A 41 -25.54 -26.65 23.35
N LEU A 42 -25.50 -27.30 22.18
CA LEU A 42 -25.71 -28.75 22.07
C LEU A 42 -24.54 -29.50 22.72
N ASP A 43 -24.84 -30.59 23.43
CA ASP A 43 -23.83 -31.42 24.10
C ASP A 43 -23.13 -32.44 23.17
N ASN A 44 -23.12 -32.16 21.89
CA ASN A 44 -22.48 -33.01 20.89
C ASN A 44 -20.95 -33.12 21.03
N LEU A 45 -20.33 -32.17 21.71
CA LEU A 45 -18.89 -32.16 22.00
C LEU A 45 -18.59 -31.51 23.37
N SER A 46 -17.40 -31.78 23.90
CA SER A 46 -16.85 -31.08 25.06
C SER A 46 -16.07 -29.86 24.63
N LEU A 47 -16.40 -28.71 25.17
CA LEU A 47 -15.64 -27.47 24.91
C LEU A 47 -14.33 -27.47 25.73
N HIS A 48 -13.23 -27.04 25.12
CA HIS A 48 -11.97 -26.82 25.85
C HIS A 48 -12.04 -25.55 26.71
N TYR A 49 -12.84 -24.58 26.28
CA TYR A 49 -13.06 -23.32 26.99
C TYR A 49 -14.56 -22.96 27.00
N PRO A 50 -15.09 -22.39 28.08
CA PRO A 50 -16.50 -22.00 28.14
C PRO A 50 -16.89 -20.91 27.13
N ASN A 51 -15.91 -20.18 26.59
CA ASN A 51 -16.10 -19.10 25.62
C ASN A 51 -15.56 -19.39 24.22
N GLU A 52 -15.47 -20.66 23.82
CA GLU A 52 -14.94 -21.04 22.49
C GLU A 52 -15.64 -20.37 21.33
N ALA A 53 -16.96 -20.19 21.41
CA ALA A 53 -17.71 -19.48 20.35
C ALA A 53 -17.23 -18.03 20.17
N ALA A 54 -16.98 -17.31 21.27
CA ALA A 54 -16.45 -15.96 21.22
C ALA A 54 -15.00 -15.94 20.67
N ARG A 55 -14.19 -16.94 21.05
CA ARG A 55 -12.83 -17.12 20.52
C ARG A 55 -12.84 -17.39 19.02
N HIS A 56 -13.75 -18.25 18.56
CA HIS A 56 -13.93 -18.51 17.13
C HIS A 56 -14.32 -17.24 16.37
N LYS A 57 -15.28 -16.47 16.89
CA LYS A 57 -15.66 -15.20 16.30
C LYS A 57 -14.54 -14.17 16.28
N LEU A 58 -13.69 -14.15 17.29
CA LEU A 58 -12.50 -13.30 17.30
C LEU A 58 -11.51 -13.72 16.21
N LEU A 59 -11.30 -15.03 16.02
CA LEU A 59 -10.44 -15.56 14.97
C LEU A 59 -10.97 -15.22 13.57
N ASP A 60 -12.30 -15.34 13.36
CA ASP A 60 -12.97 -14.91 12.12
C ASP A 60 -12.70 -13.42 11.83
N VAL A 61 -12.85 -12.55 12.83
CA VAL A 61 -12.58 -11.10 12.68
C VAL A 61 -11.12 -10.84 12.31
N ILE A 62 -10.18 -11.49 13.00
CA ILE A 62 -8.73 -11.34 12.70
C ILE A 62 -8.43 -11.80 11.27
N GLY A 63 -8.94 -12.95 10.86
CA GLY A 63 -8.74 -13.51 9.53
C GLY A 63 -9.35 -12.63 8.43
N ASP A 64 -10.58 -12.16 8.62
CA ASP A 64 -11.26 -11.30 7.65
C ASP A 64 -10.57 -9.93 7.52
N LEU A 65 -10.08 -9.36 8.62
CA LEU A 65 -9.34 -8.11 8.62
C LEU A 65 -7.95 -8.23 7.99
N ALA A 66 -7.35 -9.43 7.98
CA ALA A 66 -6.09 -9.66 7.28
C ALA A 66 -6.20 -9.42 5.75
N LEU A 67 -7.43 -9.49 5.19
CA LEU A 67 -7.69 -9.15 3.78
C LEU A 67 -7.38 -7.69 3.42
N ILE A 68 -7.25 -6.80 4.41
CA ILE A 68 -6.79 -5.42 4.20
C ILE A 68 -5.35 -5.38 3.64
N GLY A 69 -4.56 -6.44 3.89
CA GLY A 69 -3.18 -6.55 3.39
C GLY A 69 -2.17 -5.65 4.11
N MET A 70 -2.55 -5.05 5.25
CA MET A 70 -1.72 -4.15 6.04
C MET A 70 -1.84 -4.45 7.53
N LYS A 71 -0.80 -4.09 8.31
CA LYS A 71 -0.86 -4.18 9.77
C LYS A 71 -1.79 -3.11 10.32
N ILE A 72 -2.75 -3.51 11.13
CA ILE A 72 -3.65 -2.60 11.85
C ILE A 72 -3.01 -2.29 13.21
N ARG A 73 -2.84 -1.00 13.53
CA ARG A 73 -2.44 -0.52 14.84
C ARG A 73 -3.59 0.25 15.47
N GLY A 74 -4.28 -0.38 16.41
CA GLY A 74 -5.45 0.24 17.06
C GLY A 74 -6.30 -0.80 17.79
N LYS A 75 -7.42 -0.34 18.34
CA LYS A 75 -8.44 -1.16 19.00
C LYS A 75 -9.58 -1.42 18.02
N VAL A 76 -9.92 -2.68 17.79
CA VAL A 76 -11.08 -3.10 17.01
C VAL A 76 -12.18 -3.57 17.97
N ILE A 77 -13.38 -3.01 17.84
CA ILE A 77 -14.57 -3.44 18.57
C ILE A 77 -15.55 -3.99 17.54
N ALA A 78 -15.92 -5.25 17.65
CA ALA A 78 -16.84 -5.91 16.75
C ALA A 78 -18.07 -6.40 17.52
N GLU A 79 -19.23 -5.86 17.18
CA GLU A 79 -20.53 -6.27 17.74
C GLU A 79 -21.24 -7.15 16.74
N LYS A 80 -21.63 -8.36 17.16
CA LYS A 80 -22.30 -9.38 16.30
C LYS A 80 -21.59 -9.59 14.96
N PRO A 81 -20.24 -9.83 14.95
CA PRO A 81 -19.47 -9.94 13.73
C PRO A 81 -19.89 -11.15 12.88
N GLY A 82 -19.68 -11.03 11.56
CA GLY A 82 -19.88 -12.09 10.60
C GLY A 82 -19.07 -11.84 9.34
N HIS A 83 -18.68 -12.88 8.60
CA HIS A 83 -17.82 -12.79 7.44
C HIS A 83 -18.23 -11.72 6.42
N SER A 84 -19.55 -11.62 6.11
CA SER A 84 -20.03 -10.63 5.15
C SER A 84 -19.78 -9.18 5.61
N ILE A 85 -20.03 -8.87 6.89
CA ILE A 85 -19.83 -7.53 7.45
C ILE A 85 -18.33 -7.24 7.59
N ASN A 86 -17.56 -8.20 8.08
CA ASN A 86 -16.11 -8.07 8.25
C ASN A 86 -15.42 -7.83 6.90
N ALA A 87 -15.79 -8.59 5.85
CA ALA A 87 -15.24 -8.43 4.50
C ALA A 87 -15.60 -7.06 3.90
N LYS A 88 -16.85 -6.59 4.05
CA LYS A 88 -17.25 -5.24 3.62
C LYS A 88 -16.48 -4.15 4.35
N PHE A 89 -16.26 -4.31 5.64
CA PHE A 89 -15.45 -3.38 6.42
C PHE A 89 -13.99 -3.36 5.92
N ALA A 90 -13.38 -4.54 5.73
CA ALA A 90 -12.02 -4.67 5.20
C ALA A 90 -11.90 -4.02 3.81
N GLN A 91 -12.89 -4.23 2.93
CA GLN A 91 -12.93 -3.57 1.62
C GLN A 91 -13.00 -2.05 1.77
N LYS A 92 -13.90 -1.53 2.61
CA LYS A 92 -14.06 -0.08 2.81
C LYS A 92 -12.79 0.56 3.39
N VAL A 93 -12.13 -0.09 4.34
CA VAL A 93 -10.83 0.36 4.87
C VAL A 93 -9.78 0.38 3.76
N SER A 94 -9.73 -0.66 2.91
CA SER A 94 -8.81 -0.71 1.77
C SER A 94 -9.09 0.39 0.75
N GLU A 95 -10.35 0.75 0.51
CA GLU A 95 -10.75 1.86 -0.37
C GLU A 95 -10.29 3.21 0.20
N VAL A 96 -10.49 3.45 1.51
CA VAL A 96 -10.01 4.65 2.19
C VAL A 96 -8.50 4.76 2.09
N ILE A 97 -7.76 3.70 2.42
CA ILE A 97 -6.29 3.67 2.32
C ILE A 97 -5.83 3.98 0.88
N LYS A 98 -6.50 3.40 -0.13
CA LYS A 98 -6.18 3.68 -1.54
C LYS A 98 -6.49 5.13 -1.93
N SER A 99 -7.58 5.70 -1.43
CA SER A 99 -7.94 7.10 -1.70
C SER A 99 -6.98 8.06 -1.00
N ASP A 100 -6.64 7.78 0.25
CA ASP A 100 -5.68 8.57 1.00
C ASP A 100 -4.29 8.54 0.34
N ARG A 101 -3.81 7.38 -0.09
CA ARG A 101 -2.56 7.27 -0.85
C ARG A 101 -2.56 8.07 -2.16
N LYS A 102 -3.72 8.26 -2.79
CA LYS A 102 -3.85 9.05 -4.02
C LYS A 102 -3.94 10.56 -3.78
N ASN A 103 -4.42 10.96 -2.62
CA ASN A 103 -4.74 12.36 -2.31
C ASN A 103 -3.83 13.02 -1.29
N ILE A 104 -2.90 12.27 -0.67
CA ILE A 104 -1.96 12.84 0.28
C ILE A 104 -0.81 13.47 -0.49
N LEU A 105 -0.95 14.77 -0.80
CA LEU A 105 0.22 15.63 -0.76
C LEU A 105 0.81 15.45 0.65
N PRO A 106 2.05 15.00 0.77
CA PRO A 106 2.73 15.08 2.05
C PRO A 106 2.56 16.50 2.57
N LYS A 107 2.26 16.67 3.85
CA LYS A 107 2.21 18.00 4.47
C LYS A 107 3.62 18.56 4.47
N LEU A 108 4.02 19.10 3.32
CA LEU A 108 5.35 19.66 3.13
C LEU A 108 5.42 20.99 3.89
N ASN A 109 6.38 21.11 4.75
CA ASN A 109 6.71 22.39 5.37
C ASN A 109 7.79 23.05 4.50
N PHE A 110 7.34 23.97 3.64
CA PHE A 110 8.19 24.72 2.71
C PHE A 110 9.12 25.74 3.40
N ASP A 111 8.89 26.01 4.68
CA ASP A 111 9.74 26.93 5.46
C ASP A 111 11.02 26.24 5.95
N LYS A 112 11.13 24.92 5.81
CA LYS A 112 12.35 24.19 6.15
C LYS A 112 13.34 24.19 4.99
N LYS A 113 14.61 24.38 5.33
CA LYS A 113 15.71 24.16 4.38
C LYS A 113 15.59 22.73 3.80
N PRO A 114 15.78 22.55 2.47
CA PRO A 114 15.78 21.22 1.87
C PRO A 114 16.85 20.33 2.51
N LEU A 115 16.58 19.03 2.52
CA LEU A 115 17.51 18.03 3.03
C LEU A 115 18.76 17.92 2.14
N MET A 116 18.54 18.00 0.80
CA MET A 116 19.61 18.01 -0.20
C MET A 116 19.29 19.06 -1.25
N ASP A 117 20.30 19.84 -1.65
CA ASP A 117 20.30 20.70 -2.82
C ASP A 117 20.79 19.94 -4.07
N SER A 118 20.78 20.60 -5.23
CA SER A 118 21.20 20.00 -6.52
C SER A 118 22.63 19.45 -6.48
N ASN A 119 23.56 20.09 -5.77
CA ASN A 119 24.95 19.61 -5.68
C ASN A 119 25.02 18.31 -4.88
N GLN A 120 24.35 18.27 -3.74
CA GLN A 120 24.28 17.08 -2.89
C GLN A 120 23.55 15.92 -3.60
N ILE A 121 22.54 16.23 -4.42
CA ILE A 121 21.85 15.24 -5.26
C ILE A 121 22.83 14.65 -6.29
N MET A 122 23.66 15.49 -6.92
CA MET A 122 24.68 15.04 -7.88
C MET A 122 25.77 14.16 -7.25
N ASP A 123 25.98 14.22 -5.93
CA ASP A 123 26.88 13.30 -5.22
C ASP A 123 26.25 11.91 -5.06
N VAL A 124 24.91 11.80 -5.07
CA VAL A 124 24.18 10.53 -4.88
C VAL A 124 23.84 9.87 -6.21
N ILE A 125 23.31 10.63 -7.19
CA ILE A 125 22.91 10.10 -8.50
C ILE A 125 23.84 10.57 -9.62
N PRO A 126 24.03 9.76 -10.68
CA PRO A 126 24.97 10.09 -11.76
C PRO A 126 24.48 11.18 -12.71
N HIS A 127 23.22 11.55 -12.66
CA HIS A 127 22.59 12.51 -13.58
C HIS A 127 23.18 13.93 -13.42
N ARG A 128 23.31 14.65 -14.52
CA ARG A 128 23.84 16.00 -14.59
C ARG A 128 22.99 16.88 -15.48
N PRO A 129 22.96 18.21 -15.30
CA PRO A 129 22.31 19.10 -16.23
C PRO A 129 22.79 18.87 -17.68
N PRO A 130 21.90 18.94 -18.69
CA PRO A 130 20.49 19.34 -18.58
C PRO A 130 19.52 18.19 -18.20
N PHE A 131 20.02 16.98 -17.94
CA PHE A 131 19.21 15.79 -17.67
C PHE A 131 19.05 15.50 -16.15
N LEU A 132 19.46 16.40 -15.29
CA LEU A 132 19.09 16.38 -13.87
C LEU A 132 17.71 17.01 -13.71
N LEU A 133 16.71 16.19 -13.38
CA LEU A 133 15.29 16.59 -13.32
C LEU A 133 14.76 16.72 -11.88
N ILE A 134 15.65 16.97 -10.93
CA ILE A 134 15.35 17.23 -9.53
C ILE A 134 16.19 18.39 -9.05
N ASP A 135 15.60 19.34 -8.34
CA ASP A 135 16.29 20.49 -7.77
C ASP A 135 16.63 20.29 -6.30
N GLU A 136 15.72 19.68 -5.54
CA GLU A 136 15.81 19.52 -4.09
C GLU A 136 15.23 18.19 -3.62
N VAL A 137 15.78 17.65 -2.51
CA VAL A 137 15.15 16.59 -1.71
C VAL A 137 14.64 17.23 -0.43
N LEU A 138 13.34 17.07 -0.18
CA LEU A 138 12.67 17.65 0.98
C LEU A 138 12.58 16.67 2.15
N GLU A 139 12.43 15.38 1.84
CA GLU A 139 12.31 14.32 2.82
C GLU A 139 12.94 13.02 2.29
N LEU A 140 13.63 12.30 3.17
CA LEU A 140 14.23 11.00 2.88
C LEU A 140 14.12 10.11 4.12
N SER A 141 13.62 8.90 3.94
CA SER A 141 13.48 7.87 4.98
C SER A 141 13.87 6.50 4.44
N ASP A 142 13.84 5.46 5.26
CA ASP A 142 14.11 4.08 4.82
C ASP A 142 13.09 3.54 3.80
N SER A 143 11.94 4.19 3.61
CA SER A 143 10.85 3.68 2.80
C SER A 143 10.29 4.65 1.78
N HIS A 144 10.62 5.93 1.85
CA HIS A 144 10.14 6.93 0.90
C HIS A 144 11.09 8.13 0.78
N VAL A 145 10.94 8.84 -0.32
CA VAL A 145 11.65 10.10 -0.62
C VAL A 145 10.68 11.10 -1.25
N ILE A 146 10.88 12.38 -0.95
CA ILE A 146 10.14 13.47 -1.55
C ILE A 146 11.15 14.40 -2.22
N GLY A 147 11.05 14.51 -3.55
CA GLY A 147 11.82 15.42 -4.37
C GLY A 147 10.98 16.61 -4.86
N LEU A 148 11.66 17.66 -5.27
CA LEU A 148 11.07 18.85 -5.84
C LEU A 148 11.77 19.23 -7.15
N ARG A 149 10.98 19.66 -8.15
CA ARG A 149 11.45 20.26 -9.40
C ARG A 149 10.68 21.53 -9.70
N ARG A 150 11.37 22.61 -10.00
CA ARG A 150 10.80 23.84 -10.59
C ARG A 150 10.92 23.74 -12.11
N VAL A 151 9.81 23.74 -12.80
CA VAL A 151 9.78 23.64 -14.27
C VAL A 151 10.03 25.01 -14.86
N GLU A 152 11.19 25.19 -15.49
CA GLU A 152 11.61 26.47 -16.01
C GLU A 152 11.21 26.67 -17.48
N GLU A 153 11.05 27.93 -17.91
CA GLU A 153 10.80 28.29 -19.32
C GLU A 153 11.99 28.05 -20.23
N THR A 154 13.19 27.88 -19.63
CA THR A 154 14.47 27.66 -20.33
C THR A 154 14.75 26.20 -20.64
N GLU A 155 13.85 25.29 -20.27
CA GLU A 155 14.03 23.87 -20.49
C GLU A 155 14.06 23.51 -21.98
N SER A 156 14.96 22.60 -22.37
CA SER A 156 15.21 22.25 -23.77
C SER A 156 14.00 21.73 -24.56
N TRP A 157 13.01 21.20 -23.88
CA TRP A 157 11.77 20.72 -24.51
C TRP A 157 10.72 21.81 -24.76
N VAL A 158 10.85 23.00 -24.14
CA VAL A 158 9.82 24.05 -24.15
C VAL A 158 9.50 24.53 -25.57
N GLU A 159 10.52 24.73 -26.40
CA GLU A 159 10.33 25.20 -27.77
C GLU A 159 9.67 24.14 -28.67
N GLY A 160 9.94 22.84 -28.40
CA GLY A 160 9.53 21.73 -29.27
C GLY A 160 8.29 20.96 -28.84
N HIS A 161 7.92 21.01 -27.57
CA HIS A 161 6.83 20.17 -27.05
C HIS A 161 5.75 20.97 -26.30
N PHE A 162 4.87 21.74 -26.97
CA PHE A 162 4.69 21.93 -28.41
C PHE A 162 4.90 23.40 -28.76
N PRO A 163 5.28 23.77 -30.00
CA PRO A 163 5.47 25.15 -30.40
C PRO A 163 4.25 26.04 -30.09
N GLY A 164 4.46 27.09 -29.32
CA GLY A 164 3.40 28.02 -28.85
C GLY A 164 2.47 27.49 -27.77
N ALA A 165 2.63 26.23 -27.33
CA ALA A 165 1.82 25.61 -26.26
C ALA A 165 2.67 24.60 -25.45
N PRO A 166 3.71 25.05 -24.73
CA PRO A 166 4.65 24.16 -24.06
C PRO A 166 3.97 23.35 -22.96
N VAL A 167 4.24 22.05 -22.96
CA VAL A 167 3.77 21.11 -21.95
C VAL A 167 4.94 20.16 -21.63
N MET A 168 5.26 19.96 -20.37
CA MET A 168 6.33 19.03 -19.99
C MET A 168 6.00 17.62 -20.50
N PRO A 169 6.89 16.99 -21.28
CA PRO A 169 6.71 15.63 -21.74
C PRO A 169 6.44 14.66 -20.56
N GLY A 170 5.41 13.82 -20.71
CA GLY A 170 5.07 12.86 -19.65
C GLY A 170 6.20 11.90 -19.32
N VAL A 171 7.00 11.50 -20.31
CA VAL A 171 8.17 10.65 -20.11
C VAL A 171 9.22 11.30 -19.23
N LEU A 172 9.40 12.63 -19.29
CA LEU A 172 10.32 13.36 -18.41
C LEU A 172 9.78 13.46 -16.98
N GLN A 173 8.45 13.47 -16.80
CA GLN A 173 7.87 13.36 -15.45
C GLN A 173 8.16 11.98 -14.83
N VAL A 174 8.08 10.91 -15.62
CA VAL A 174 8.43 9.55 -15.18
C VAL A 174 9.92 9.47 -14.84
N GLU A 175 10.78 10.05 -15.67
CA GLU A 175 12.22 10.10 -15.42
C GLU A 175 12.53 10.88 -14.13
N ALA A 176 11.90 12.03 -13.91
CA ALA A 176 12.08 12.80 -12.67
C ALA A 176 11.64 12.02 -11.42
N MET A 177 10.53 11.27 -11.51
CA MET A 177 10.11 10.34 -10.45
C MET A 177 11.15 9.24 -10.24
N ALA A 178 11.77 8.73 -11.30
CA ALA A 178 12.79 7.70 -11.22
C ALA A 178 14.09 8.21 -10.58
N GLN A 179 14.54 9.40 -10.96
CA GLN A 179 15.70 10.03 -10.34
C GLN A 179 15.45 10.26 -8.84
N THR A 180 14.24 10.74 -8.47
CA THR A 180 13.85 10.88 -7.07
C THR A 180 13.90 9.53 -6.34
N GLY A 181 13.31 8.48 -6.91
CA GLY A 181 13.37 7.12 -6.34
C GLY A 181 14.80 6.57 -6.28
N GLY A 182 15.63 6.90 -7.26
CA GLY A 182 17.05 6.55 -7.32
C GLY A 182 17.84 7.09 -6.13
N ILE A 183 17.52 8.29 -5.65
CA ILE A 183 18.14 8.86 -4.44
C ILE A 183 17.85 7.98 -3.23
N LEU A 184 16.60 7.56 -3.02
CA LEU A 184 16.24 6.66 -1.93
C LEU A 184 17.04 5.37 -1.97
N VAL A 185 17.15 4.76 -3.15
CA VAL A 185 17.81 3.45 -3.31
C VAL A 185 19.31 3.57 -3.14
N LEU A 186 19.94 4.57 -3.78
CA LEU A 186 21.38 4.77 -3.70
C LEU A 186 21.84 5.27 -2.33
N SER A 187 20.98 5.92 -1.57
CA SER A 187 21.27 6.29 -0.16
C SER A 187 21.36 5.08 0.78
N THR A 188 20.99 3.87 0.32
CA THR A 188 21.11 2.63 1.12
C THR A 188 22.49 1.96 0.98
N VAL A 189 23.34 2.41 0.08
CA VAL A 189 24.70 1.90 -0.12
C VAL A 189 25.74 2.91 0.39
N PRO A 190 26.92 2.44 0.88
CA PRO A 190 27.91 3.32 1.48
C PRO A 190 28.69 4.16 0.45
N ASP A 191 28.73 3.74 -0.81
CA ASP A 191 29.49 4.31 -1.91
C ASP A 191 28.62 4.53 -3.17
N PRO A 192 27.58 5.39 -3.10
CA PRO A 192 26.56 5.55 -4.16
C PRO A 192 27.15 5.92 -5.51
N GLU A 193 28.27 6.65 -5.53
CA GLU A 193 29.02 7.04 -6.74
C GLU A 193 29.51 5.84 -7.56
N ASN A 194 29.65 4.67 -6.94
CA ASN A 194 30.07 3.43 -7.60
C ASN A 194 28.91 2.59 -8.14
N TYR A 195 27.68 3.08 -8.05
CA TYR A 195 26.49 2.35 -8.50
C TYR A 195 25.72 3.11 -9.58
N LEU A 196 25.01 2.33 -10.38
CA LEU A 196 24.02 2.81 -11.35
C LEU A 196 22.69 2.12 -11.07
N THR A 197 21.61 2.81 -11.39
CA THR A 197 20.25 2.27 -11.28
C THR A 197 19.68 2.13 -12.67
N TYR A 198 19.26 0.90 -13.01
CA TYR A 198 18.68 0.60 -14.32
C TYR A 198 17.22 0.20 -14.16
N PHE A 199 16.37 0.77 -14.98
CA PHE A 199 14.98 0.34 -15.05
C PHE A 199 14.88 -1.13 -15.50
N MET A 200 14.05 -1.87 -14.79
CA MET A 200 13.61 -3.21 -15.18
C MET A 200 12.20 -3.17 -15.77
N LYS A 201 11.33 -2.31 -15.21
CA LYS A 201 9.93 -2.26 -15.56
C LYS A 201 9.29 -0.94 -15.12
N ILE A 202 8.36 -0.43 -15.94
CA ILE A 202 7.50 0.70 -15.61
C ILE A 202 6.07 0.28 -15.92
N ASP A 203 5.19 0.32 -14.91
CA ASP A 203 3.81 -0.09 -15.01
C ASP A 203 2.87 1.02 -14.56
N ASN A 204 1.58 0.85 -14.87
CA ASN A 204 0.48 1.65 -14.34
C ASN A 204 0.70 3.16 -14.49
N VAL A 205 1.45 3.59 -15.51
CA VAL A 205 1.70 5.00 -15.78
C VAL A 205 0.41 5.68 -16.20
N LYS A 206 0.08 6.79 -15.52
CA LYS A 206 -1.06 7.63 -15.88
C LYS A 206 -0.68 9.09 -15.73
N PHE A 207 -0.96 9.86 -16.78
CA PHE A 207 -0.87 11.32 -16.80
C PHE A 207 -2.26 11.91 -16.61
N LYS A 208 -2.46 12.66 -15.54
CA LYS A 208 -3.79 13.14 -15.15
C LYS A 208 -4.01 14.60 -15.48
N GLN A 209 -2.93 15.38 -15.48
CA GLN A 209 -2.97 16.80 -15.79
C GLN A 209 -1.71 17.23 -16.54
N LYS A 210 -1.82 18.32 -17.29
CA LYS A 210 -0.68 18.95 -17.94
C LYS A 210 0.21 19.60 -16.88
N VAL A 211 1.51 19.57 -17.14
CA VAL A 211 2.53 20.30 -16.39
C VAL A 211 3.12 21.33 -17.33
N LEU A 212 3.14 22.59 -16.89
CA LEU A 212 3.54 23.74 -17.70
C LEU A 212 4.81 24.37 -17.14
N PRO A 213 5.57 25.11 -17.94
CA PRO A 213 6.61 26.00 -17.41
C PRO A 213 6.03 26.92 -16.33
N GLY A 214 6.78 27.11 -15.23
CA GLY A 214 6.35 27.83 -14.03
C GLY A 214 5.70 26.95 -12.96
N ASP A 215 5.29 25.71 -13.28
CA ASP A 215 4.80 24.77 -12.26
C ASP A 215 5.95 24.27 -11.36
N THR A 216 5.61 24.00 -10.10
CA THR A 216 6.48 23.28 -9.17
C THR A 216 5.95 21.87 -8.98
N LEU A 217 6.78 20.88 -9.32
CA LEU A 217 6.48 19.46 -9.15
C LEU A 217 7.04 18.96 -7.82
N PHE A 218 6.25 18.15 -7.13
CA PHE A 218 6.67 17.33 -6.01
C PHE A 218 6.56 15.87 -6.38
N PHE A 219 7.62 15.12 -6.16
CA PHE A 219 7.66 13.69 -6.42
C PHE A 219 7.68 12.95 -5.10
N HIS A 220 6.67 12.13 -4.87
CA HIS A 220 6.63 11.21 -3.74
C HIS A 220 6.84 9.79 -4.22
N CYS A 221 8.00 9.22 -3.93
CA CYS A 221 8.35 7.84 -4.27
C CYS A 221 8.43 7.01 -3.00
N SER A 222 7.71 5.90 -2.96
CA SER A 222 7.68 5.01 -1.79
C SER A 222 7.88 3.55 -2.19
N LEU A 223 8.64 2.80 -1.40
CA LEU A 223 8.84 1.37 -1.59
C LEU A 223 7.53 0.61 -1.38
N ILE A 224 7.15 -0.23 -2.35
CA ILE A 224 6.04 -1.19 -2.23
C ILE A 224 6.47 -2.40 -1.41
N SER A 225 7.75 -2.77 -1.52
CA SER A 225 8.36 -3.87 -0.78
C SER A 225 9.81 -3.52 -0.41
N PRO A 226 10.39 -4.16 0.61
CA PRO A 226 11.80 -3.97 0.94
C PRO A 226 12.72 -4.28 -0.25
N ILE A 227 13.82 -3.53 -0.38
CA ILE A 227 14.86 -3.76 -1.40
C ILE A 227 15.46 -5.16 -1.16
N ARG A 228 15.54 -5.97 -2.21
CA ARG A 228 16.11 -7.32 -2.16
C ARG A 228 17.04 -7.56 -3.35
N ARG A 229 18.28 -8.00 -3.09
CA ARG A 229 19.29 -8.29 -4.13
C ARG A 229 19.53 -7.12 -5.09
N GLY A 230 19.46 -5.89 -4.58
CA GLY A 230 19.60 -4.68 -5.38
C GLY A 230 18.36 -4.34 -6.22
N ILE A 231 17.26 -5.08 -6.11
CA ILE A 231 15.99 -4.78 -6.81
C ILE A 231 15.10 -3.97 -5.89
N CYS A 232 14.65 -2.83 -6.37
CA CYS A 232 13.65 -1.98 -5.72
C CYS A 232 12.35 -1.95 -6.52
N HIS A 233 11.23 -1.86 -5.82
CA HIS A 233 9.88 -1.75 -6.38
C HIS A 233 9.16 -0.60 -5.69
N MET A 234 8.78 0.40 -6.45
CA MET A 234 8.27 1.68 -5.94
C MET A 234 6.96 2.08 -6.58
N GLN A 235 6.13 2.73 -5.79
CA GLN A 235 5.02 3.56 -6.26
C GLN A 235 5.47 5.01 -6.25
N ALA A 236 5.26 5.72 -7.35
CA ALA A 236 5.60 7.12 -7.50
C ALA A 236 4.39 7.96 -7.89
N TYR A 237 4.32 9.15 -7.34
CA TYR A 237 3.34 10.18 -7.66
C TYR A 237 4.05 11.51 -7.90
N ALA A 238 3.64 12.20 -8.96
CA ALA A 238 4.00 13.60 -9.19
C ALA A 238 2.79 14.49 -8.88
N TYR A 239 3.03 15.57 -8.17
CA TYR A 239 2.03 16.55 -7.77
C TYR A 239 2.40 17.93 -8.29
N ALA A 240 1.42 18.69 -8.76
CA ALA A 240 1.51 20.12 -9.03
C ALA A 240 0.21 20.79 -8.59
N ASN A 241 0.30 22.01 -8.07
CA ASN A 241 -0.87 22.80 -7.68
C ASN A 241 -1.87 22.04 -6.78
N GLY A 242 -1.36 21.24 -5.83
CA GLY A 242 -2.19 20.47 -4.91
C GLY A 242 -2.87 19.22 -5.49
N LYS A 243 -2.54 18.81 -6.73
CA LYS A 243 -3.18 17.69 -7.42
C LYS A 243 -2.15 16.70 -7.95
N VAL A 244 -2.52 15.43 -8.03
CA VAL A 244 -1.72 14.42 -8.73
C VAL A 244 -1.74 14.70 -10.22
N VAL A 245 -0.59 14.94 -10.83
CA VAL A 245 -0.43 15.17 -12.27
C VAL A 245 0.01 13.91 -13.01
N ALA A 246 0.83 13.07 -12.35
CA ALA A 246 1.23 11.76 -12.89
C ALA A 246 1.37 10.74 -11.76
N GLU A 247 1.24 9.45 -12.13
CA GLU A 247 1.52 8.31 -11.26
C GLU A 247 2.21 7.21 -12.08
N ALA A 248 3.09 6.46 -11.42
CA ALA A 248 3.78 5.31 -12.02
C ALA A 248 4.16 4.28 -10.96
N GLU A 249 4.21 3.03 -11.35
CA GLU A 249 4.81 1.94 -10.60
C GLU A 249 6.12 1.57 -11.30
N MET A 250 7.23 1.56 -10.56
CA MET A 250 8.57 1.43 -11.15
C MET A 250 9.35 0.33 -10.45
N MET A 251 10.05 -0.48 -11.23
CA MET A 251 11.01 -1.46 -10.73
C MET A 251 12.37 -1.18 -11.36
N ALA A 252 13.41 -1.15 -10.52
CA ALA A 252 14.77 -0.91 -10.94
C ALA A 252 15.75 -1.79 -10.18
N GLN A 253 16.94 -1.97 -10.75
CA GLN A 253 18.04 -2.70 -10.15
C GLN A 253 19.26 -1.79 -9.99
N ILE A 254 19.89 -1.86 -8.82
CA ILE A 254 21.18 -1.24 -8.56
C ILE A 254 22.28 -2.19 -9.03
N SER A 255 23.20 -1.69 -9.82
CA SER A 255 24.39 -2.41 -10.27
C SER A 255 25.65 -1.61 -9.96
N LYS A 256 26.68 -2.26 -9.44
CA LYS A 256 27.98 -1.64 -9.29
C LYS A 256 28.58 -1.33 -10.67
N LYS A 257 29.22 -0.15 -10.81
CA LYS A 257 29.99 0.20 -12.02
C LYS A 257 31.09 -0.84 -12.22
N GLN A 258 31.24 -1.29 -13.45
CA GLN A 258 32.34 -2.18 -13.85
C GLN A 258 33.62 -1.39 -14.03
#